data_7d41afde9581cab48624c9599b6eed2b
#
_entry.id   7d41afde9581cab48624c9599b6eed2b
#
_cell.length_a   1.000
_cell.length_b   1.000
_cell.length_c   1.000
_cell.angle_alpha   90.00
_cell.angle_beta   90.00
_cell.angle_gamma   90.00
#
_symmetry.space_group_name_H-M   'P 1'
#
loop_
_entity.id
_entity.type
_entity.pdbx_description
1 polymer ?
#
loop_
_entity_poly.entity_id
_entity_poly.type
_entity_poly.pdbx_seq_one_letter_code
_entity_poly.pdbx_strand_id
1 'polypeptide(L)'
;ILHSGAGRIARIKMRTMSLYESGDSSGDVSLMDLCNGKMMPKMTGEVDLRKIIEYIVRGGWPASLGLPVESAALLPKEYLEAVLNDDIYRVDGVKRNTHKMRLLLRSLARNESTTVSNKTLKNYIKAIDDEDIDTATIADYLNILDRLFITDNQKPFSTKIRSSVRIKQSEKRHFCDPSLACALLNITPNMLLNDLETLEFLFESLCERDLKIYAESIDAHIYHYQDYKEREIDTIIELNDGRWCAVEIKLGANQ
;
A
#
# COMPACT_ATOMS: atom_id res chain seq x y z
N ILE A 1 -21.61 -33.74 -5.53
CA ILE A 1 -20.46 -33.16 -6.30
C ILE A 1 -20.45 -31.69 -6.00
N LEU A 2 -19.48 -31.25 -5.21
CA LEU A 2 -19.24 -29.82 -4.95
C LEU A 2 -18.63 -29.19 -6.22
N HIS A 3 -19.42 -28.41 -6.97
CA HIS A 3 -18.91 -27.63 -8.08
C HIS A 3 -18.12 -26.44 -7.55
N SER A 4 -16.86 -26.33 -7.93
CA SER A 4 -15.95 -25.24 -7.51
C SER A 4 -16.36 -23.85 -8.04
N GLY A 5 -17.34 -23.75 -8.93
CA GLY A 5 -17.68 -22.50 -9.61
C GLY A 5 -16.63 -22.01 -10.62
N ALA A 6 -15.56 -22.80 -10.86
CA ALA A 6 -14.51 -22.42 -11.80
C ALA A 6 -15.09 -22.11 -13.19
N GLY A 7 -14.71 -20.97 -13.77
CA GLY A 7 -15.20 -20.46 -15.04
C GLY A 7 -16.60 -19.80 -15.00
N ARG A 8 -17.23 -19.71 -13.81
CA ARG A 8 -18.56 -19.09 -13.62
C ARG A 8 -18.57 -17.97 -12.57
N ILE A 9 -17.50 -17.82 -11.82
CA ILE A 9 -17.38 -16.83 -10.73
C ILE A 9 -16.16 -15.97 -11.02
N ALA A 10 -16.36 -14.66 -11.10
CA ALA A 10 -15.30 -13.66 -11.06
C ALA A 10 -15.12 -13.19 -9.61
N ARG A 11 -13.88 -12.94 -9.21
CA ARG A 11 -13.55 -12.33 -7.92
C ARG A 11 -13.15 -10.88 -8.14
N ILE A 12 -13.82 -9.96 -7.45
CA ILE A 12 -13.48 -8.55 -7.45
C ILE A 12 -12.86 -8.25 -6.09
N LYS A 13 -11.64 -7.70 -6.08
CA LYS A 13 -10.99 -7.21 -4.87
C LYS A 13 -11.60 -5.86 -4.52
N MET A 14 -12.23 -5.75 -3.35
CA MET A 14 -12.68 -4.46 -2.84
C MET A 14 -11.52 -3.79 -2.11
N ARG A 15 -11.20 -2.56 -2.51
CA ARG A 15 -10.17 -1.72 -1.89
C ARG A 15 -10.80 -0.65 -1.01
N THR A 16 -9.99 0.03 -0.21
CA THR A 16 -10.35 1.33 0.36
C THR A 16 -10.58 2.34 -0.76
N MET A 17 -11.36 3.40 -0.52
CA MET A 17 -11.68 4.40 -1.56
C MET A 17 -10.44 5.21 -1.95
N SER A 18 -10.32 5.49 -3.24
CA SER A 18 -9.41 6.51 -3.77
C SER A 18 -9.87 7.92 -3.39
N LEU A 19 -9.01 8.90 -3.59
CA LEU A 19 -9.38 10.33 -3.44
C LEU A 19 -10.48 10.75 -4.44
N TYR A 20 -10.54 10.11 -5.60
CA TYR A 20 -11.63 10.35 -6.56
C TYR A 20 -12.97 9.82 -6.03
N GLU A 21 -13.01 8.60 -5.50
CA GLU A 21 -14.23 8.00 -4.94
C GLU A 21 -14.72 8.71 -3.68
N SER A 22 -13.82 9.28 -2.89
CA SER A 22 -14.17 10.09 -1.71
C SER A 22 -14.56 11.53 -2.04
N GLY A 23 -14.45 11.95 -3.30
CA GLY A 23 -14.76 13.32 -3.75
C GLY A 23 -13.67 14.35 -3.46
N ASP A 24 -12.48 13.90 -3.05
CA ASP A 24 -11.34 14.77 -2.73
C ASP A 24 -10.46 15.07 -3.96
N SER A 25 -10.62 14.31 -5.05
CA SER A 25 -9.98 14.56 -6.35
C SER A 25 -11.01 14.94 -7.39
N SER A 26 -10.70 15.93 -8.25
CA SER A 26 -11.57 16.38 -9.34
C SER A 26 -11.73 15.34 -10.47
N GLY A 27 -10.81 14.38 -10.59
CA GLY A 27 -10.76 13.45 -11.71
C GLY A 27 -10.40 14.09 -13.05
N ASP A 28 -9.85 15.30 -13.05
CA ASP A 28 -9.51 16.05 -14.26
C ASP A 28 -8.41 15.40 -15.11
N VAL A 29 -7.58 14.56 -14.51
CA VAL A 29 -6.54 13.77 -15.18
C VAL A 29 -6.96 12.31 -15.18
N SER A 30 -7.17 11.74 -16.35
CA SER A 30 -7.54 10.34 -16.54
C SER A 30 -6.30 9.48 -16.80
N LEU A 31 -6.10 8.42 -16.02
CA LEU A 31 -5.04 7.45 -16.26
C LEU A 31 -5.16 6.79 -17.63
N MET A 32 -6.38 6.48 -18.08
CA MET A 32 -6.65 5.92 -19.40
C MET A 32 -6.20 6.88 -20.51
N ASP A 33 -6.47 8.19 -20.38
CA ASP A 33 -6.05 9.17 -21.38
C ASP A 33 -4.53 9.34 -21.40
N LEU A 34 -3.86 9.32 -20.23
CA LEU A 34 -2.40 9.29 -20.14
C LEU A 34 -1.82 8.09 -20.88
N CYS A 35 -2.34 6.89 -20.61
CA CYS A 35 -1.90 5.66 -21.28
C CYS A 35 -2.15 5.65 -22.79
N ASN A 36 -3.11 6.42 -23.27
CA ASN A 36 -3.40 6.60 -24.71
C ASN A 36 -2.66 7.80 -25.35
N GLY A 37 -1.72 8.40 -24.63
CA GLY A 37 -0.91 9.51 -25.13
C GLY A 37 -1.66 10.84 -25.27
N LYS A 38 -2.83 10.95 -24.67
CA LYS A 38 -3.64 12.18 -24.65
C LYS A 38 -3.21 13.07 -23.48
N MET A 39 -1.90 13.29 -23.34
CA MET A 39 -1.36 14.09 -22.25
C MET A 39 -1.57 15.57 -22.51
N MET A 40 -2.28 16.22 -21.60
CA MET A 40 -2.18 17.67 -21.39
C MET A 40 -1.69 17.89 -19.96
N PRO A 41 -0.53 18.52 -19.76
CA PRO A 41 -0.10 18.93 -18.43
C PRO A 41 -1.20 19.79 -17.81
N LYS A 42 -1.74 19.38 -16.68
CA LYS A 42 -2.82 20.09 -16.01
C LYS A 42 -2.50 20.19 -14.53
N MET A 43 -2.50 21.42 -14.03
CA MET A 43 -2.55 21.64 -12.59
C MET A 43 -4.03 21.62 -12.18
N THR A 44 -4.37 20.67 -11.28
CA THR A 44 -5.77 20.41 -10.92
C THR A 44 -6.19 21.12 -9.63
N GLY A 45 -5.52 22.21 -9.27
CA GLY A 45 -5.76 23.01 -8.07
C GLY A 45 -4.61 22.94 -7.08
N GLU A 46 -4.70 23.76 -6.06
CA GLU A 46 -3.75 23.76 -4.94
C GLU A 46 -4.31 22.91 -3.82
N VAL A 47 -3.55 21.89 -3.42
CA VAL A 47 -3.81 21.10 -2.21
C VAL A 47 -2.68 21.42 -1.24
N ASP A 48 -3.01 21.98 -0.08
CA ASP A 48 -2.00 22.27 0.92
C ASP A 48 -1.51 20.97 1.62
N LEU A 49 -0.31 21.05 2.19
CA LEU A 49 0.33 19.92 2.85
C LEU A 49 -0.51 19.34 4.00
N ARG A 50 -1.24 20.21 4.73
CA ARG A 50 -2.11 19.76 5.84
C ARG A 50 -3.24 18.89 5.32
N LYS A 51 -3.80 19.25 4.17
CA LYS A 51 -4.88 18.47 3.55
C LYS A 51 -4.40 17.11 3.05
N ILE A 52 -3.20 17.04 2.48
CA ILE A 52 -2.56 15.76 2.12
C ILE A 52 -2.38 14.88 3.36
N ILE A 53 -1.88 15.45 4.45
CA ILE A 53 -1.71 14.74 5.72
C ILE A 53 -3.06 14.24 6.27
N GLU A 54 -4.12 15.04 6.18
CA GLU A 54 -5.46 14.61 6.57
C GLU A 54 -5.93 13.41 5.74
N TYR A 55 -5.70 13.40 4.42
CA TYR A 55 -6.06 12.26 3.55
C TYR A 55 -5.31 10.98 3.94
N ILE A 56 -4.01 11.09 4.23
CA ILE A 56 -3.17 9.98 4.65
C ILE A 56 -3.68 9.38 5.97
N VAL A 57 -3.92 10.22 6.99
CA VAL A 57 -4.31 9.79 8.33
C VAL A 57 -5.75 9.28 8.37
N ARG A 58 -6.67 9.93 7.64
CA ARG A 58 -8.07 9.52 7.51
C ARG A 58 -8.21 8.17 6.81
N GLY A 59 -7.40 7.96 5.76
CA GLY A 59 -7.52 6.82 4.85
C GLY A 59 -8.77 6.86 3.96
N GLY A 60 -8.91 5.80 3.15
CA GLY A 60 -10.04 5.61 2.22
C GLY A 60 -11.20 4.79 2.80
N TRP A 61 -11.46 4.86 4.09
CA TRP A 61 -12.55 4.14 4.75
C TRP A 61 -13.88 4.85 4.53
N PRO A 62 -14.94 4.21 3.97
CA PRO A 62 -16.22 4.88 3.76
C PRO A 62 -16.80 5.53 5.01
N ALA A 63 -16.64 4.87 6.16
CA ALA A 63 -17.11 5.37 7.45
C ALA A 63 -16.35 6.61 7.97
N SER A 64 -15.20 6.96 7.35
CA SER A 64 -14.42 8.14 7.74
C SER A 64 -14.91 9.43 7.09
N LEU A 65 -15.76 9.34 6.08
CA LEU A 65 -16.22 10.52 5.33
C LEU A 65 -17.03 11.47 6.23
N GLY A 66 -16.66 12.75 6.16
CA GLY A 66 -17.32 13.80 6.96
C GLY A 66 -16.95 13.83 8.45
N LEU A 67 -16.09 12.92 8.91
CA LEU A 67 -15.59 12.96 10.29
C LEU A 67 -14.37 13.90 10.42
N PRO A 68 -14.21 14.53 11.61
CA PRO A 68 -12.92 15.15 11.96
C PRO A 68 -11.79 14.12 11.86
N VAL A 69 -10.58 14.56 11.46
CA VAL A 69 -9.46 13.66 11.20
C VAL A 69 -9.07 12.82 12.43
N GLU A 70 -9.17 13.38 13.63
CA GLU A 70 -8.89 12.69 14.89
C GLU A 70 -9.86 11.52 15.13
N SER A 71 -11.14 11.71 14.78
CA SER A 71 -12.16 10.66 14.88
C SER A 71 -11.99 9.62 13.78
N ALA A 72 -11.69 10.04 12.56
CA ALA A 72 -11.45 9.17 11.42
C ALA A 72 -10.23 8.26 11.65
N ALA A 73 -9.17 8.75 12.31
CA ALA A 73 -7.97 8.00 12.65
C ALA A 73 -8.20 6.82 13.62
N LEU A 74 -9.35 6.75 14.27
CA LEU A 74 -9.70 5.61 15.12
C LEU A 74 -10.12 4.39 14.29
N LEU A 75 -10.73 4.59 13.12
CA LEU A 75 -11.25 3.48 12.29
C LEU A 75 -10.17 2.47 11.89
N PRO A 76 -8.99 2.86 11.33
CA PRO A 76 -7.95 1.90 11.00
C PRO A 76 -7.37 1.20 12.25
N LYS A 77 -7.39 1.82 13.43
CA LYS A 77 -6.97 1.18 14.70
C LYS A 77 -7.95 0.08 15.09
N GLU A 78 -9.23 0.37 15.11
CA GLU A 78 -10.29 -0.59 15.44
C GLU A 78 -10.35 -1.73 14.44
N TYR A 79 -10.15 -1.43 13.14
CA TYR A 79 -10.06 -2.44 12.11
C TYR A 79 -8.89 -3.41 12.35
N LEU A 80 -7.69 -2.89 12.63
CA LEU A 80 -6.52 -3.73 12.95
C LEU A 80 -6.75 -4.59 14.20
N GLU A 81 -7.42 -4.05 15.23
CA GLU A 81 -7.75 -4.83 16.43
C GLU A 81 -8.71 -5.98 16.11
N ALA A 82 -9.74 -5.74 15.31
CA ALA A 82 -10.67 -6.79 14.87
C ALA A 82 -9.97 -7.87 14.06
N VAL A 83 -9.12 -7.48 13.12
CA VAL A 83 -8.31 -8.41 12.32
C VAL A 83 -7.41 -9.28 13.20
N LEU A 84 -6.68 -8.67 14.14
CA LEU A 84 -5.73 -9.37 15.01
C LEU A 84 -6.41 -10.33 16.00
N ASN A 85 -7.58 -9.98 16.49
CA ASN A 85 -8.26 -10.76 17.52
C ASN A 85 -9.16 -11.87 16.94
N ASP A 86 -9.74 -11.64 15.75
CA ASP A 86 -10.75 -12.54 15.19
C ASP A 86 -10.38 -13.10 13.81
N ASP A 87 -10.08 -12.23 12.83
CA ASP A 87 -10.06 -12.63 11.42
C ASP A 87 -8.86 -13.49 11.07
N ILE A 88 -7.69 -13.25 11.67
CA ILE A 88 -6.47 -14.06 11.45
C ILE A 88 -6.73 -15.53 11.73
N TYR A 89 -7.46 -15.85 12.80
CA TYR A 89 -7.81 -17.23 13.13
C TYR A 89 -8.84 -17.82 12.15
N ARG A 90 -9.79 -17.02 11.70
CA ARG A 90 -10.87 -17.47 10.81
C ARG A 90 -10.38 -17.88 9.42
N VAL A 91 -9.23 -17.38 8.96
CA VAL A 91 -8.71 -17.68 7.62
C VAL A 91 -8.37 -19.16 7.45
N ASP A 92 -7.77 -19.79 8.45
CA ASP A 92 -7.28 -21.18 8.34
C ASP A 92 -7.38 -22.00 9.64
N GLY A 93 -7.95 -21.43 10.70
CA GLY A 93 -8.08 -22.09 12.01
C GLY A 93 -6.76 -22.23 12.79
N VAL A 94 -5.69 -21.59 12.34
CA VAL A 94 -4.38 -21.65 12.99
C VAL A 94 -4.24 -20.52 14.01
N LYS A 95 -3.99 -20.88 15.27
CA LYS A 95 -3.75 -19.89 16.33
C LYS A 95 -2.32 -19.33 16.23
N ARG A 96 -2.22 -18.03 16.01
CA ARG A 96 -0.95 -17.29 15.90
C ARG A 96 -0.68 -16.45 17.14
N ASN A 97 0.59 -16.13 17.37
CA ASN A 97 0.96 -15.22 18.45
C ASN A 97 0.66 -13.77 18.05
N THR A 98 -0.40 -13.20 18.65
CA THR A 98 -0.88 -11.83 18.35
C THR A 98 0.17 -10.78 18.68
N HIS A 99 0.97 -10.97 19.75
CA HIS A 99 2.06 -10.05 20.09
C HIS A 99 3.10 -10.00 18.96
N LYS A 100 3.62 -11.15 18.51
CA LYS A 100 4.58 -11.22 17.41
C LYS A 100 3.99 -10.67 16.10
N MET A 101 2.70 -10.87 15.85
CA MET A 101 2.02 -10.28 14.70
C MET A 101 2.00 -8.75 14.77
N ARG A 102 1.73 -8.17 15.95
CA ARG A 102 1.78 -6.70 16.15
C ARG A 102 3.19 -6.14 15.91
N LEU A 103 4.23 -6.84 16.37
CA LEU A 103 5.62 -6.44 16.12
C LEU A 103 5.95 -6.43 14.63
N LEU A 104 5.51 -7.46 13.90
CA LEU A 104 5.67 -7.50 12.44
C LEU A 104 4.93 -6.36 11.74
N LEU A 105 3.67 -6.11 12.11
CA LEU A 105 2.88 -5.01 11.54
C LEU A 105 3.53 -3.64 11.81
N ARG A 106 4.05 -3.41 13.02
CA ARG A 106 4.80 -2.19 13.33
C ARG A 106 6.09 -2.08 12.54
N SER A 107 6.80 -3.20 12.34
CA SER A 107 8.00 -3.23 11.50
C SER A 107 7.68 -2.93 10.04
N LEU A 108 6.57 -3.45 9.50
CA LEU A 108 6.08 -3.11 8.16
C LEU A 108 5.72 -1.63 8.05
N ALA A 109 5.03 -1.07 9.05
CA ALA A 109 4.66 0.34 9.06
C ALA A 109 5.86 1.30 9.04
N ARG A 110 6.97 0.94 9.72
CA ARG A 110 8.24 1.68 9.64
C ARG A 110 8.95 1.54 8.30
N ASN A 111 8.56 0.56 7.50
CA ASN A 111 9.16 0.25 6.20
C ASN A 111 8.12 0.35 5.07
N GLU A 112 7.08 1.17 5.27
CA GLU A 112 6.11 1.49 4.22
C GLU A 112 6.83 2.06 3.00
N SER A 113 6.39 1.69 1.81
CA SER A 113 6.99 2.13 0.54
C SER A 113 8.47 1.75 0.35
N THR A 114 8.96 0.67 0.99
CA THR A 114 10.37 0.22 0.84
C THR A 114 10.48 -1.25 0.41
N THR A 115 11.64 -1.61 -0.15
CA THR A 115 11.93 -2.98 -0.64
C THR A 115 12.63 -3.86 0.39
N VAL A 116 12.19 -3.84 1.66
CA VAL A 116 12.84 -4.62 2.72
C VAL A 116 12.58 -6.12 2.62
N SER A 117 13.63 -6.91 2.89
CA SER A 117 13.54 -8.36 2.97
C SER A 117 12.96 -8.85 4.30
N ASN A 118 12.46 -10.09 4.34
CA ASN A 118 12.01 -10.72 5.58
C ASN A 118 13.13 -10.79 6.63
N LYS A 119 14.39 -10.96 6.21
CA LYS A 119 15.56 -10.94 7.09
C LYS A 119 15.76 -9.55 7.70
N THR A 120 15.57 -8.51 6.92
CA THR A 120 15.67 -7.11 7.39
C THR A 120 14.56 -6.81 8.40
N LEU A 121 13.30 -7.22 8.13
CA LEU A 121 12.19 -7.10 9.07
C LEU A 121 12.49 -7.81 10.40
N LYS A 122 13.02 -9.04 10.35
CA LYS A 122 13.49 -9.77 11.55
C LYS A 122 14.51 -8.96 12.34
N ASN A 123 15.51 -8.42 11.67
CA ASN A 123 16.57 -7.66 12.32
C ASN A 123 16.04 -6.38 12.98
N TYR A 124 15.11 -5.68 12.35
CA TYR A 124 14.47 -4.51 12.94
C TYR A 124 13.65 -4.85 14.18
N ILE A 125 12.85 -5.91 14.14
CA ILE A 125 12.08 -6.37 15.31
C ILE A 125 13.04 -6.69 16.46
N LYS A 126 14.13 -7.43 16.20
CA LYS A 126 15.11 -7.75 17.20
C LYS A 126 15.82 -6.53 17.78
N ALA A 127 16.20 -5.57 16.93
CA ALA A 127 16.94 -4.38 17.35
C ALA A 127 16.08 -3.35 18.12
N ILE A 128 14.79 -3.26 17.81
CA ILE A 128 13.91 -2.22 18.35
C ILE A 128 13.04 -2.76 19.49
N ASP A 129 12.52 -3.97 19.32
CA ASP A 129 11.54 -4.56 20.23
C ASP A 129 12.15 -5.67 21.12
N ASP A 130 13.45 -5.98 20.96
CA ASP A 130 14.21 -7.04 21.67
C ASP A 130 13.56 -8.44 21.61
N GLU A 131 12.79 -8.70 20.51
CA GLU A 131 12.09 -9.97 20.32
C GLU A 131 12.67 -10.74 19.13
N ASP A 132 12.75 -12.06 19.27
CA ASP A 132 13.21 -12.93 18.18
C ASP A 132 12.02 -13.62 17.51
N ILE A 133 11.89 -13.37 16.20
CA ILE A 133 10.92 -14.03 15.33
C ILE A 133 11.70 -14.65 14.18
N ASP A 134 11.53 -15.96 13.97
CA ASP A 134 12.21 -16.60 12.85
C ASP A 134 11.60 -16.18 11.49
N THR A 135 12.38 -16.31 10.42
CA THR A 135 11.97 -15.88 9.07
C THR A 135 10.83 -16.71 8.48
N ALA A 136 10.66 -17.95 8.93
CA ALA A 136 9.54 -18.80 8.48
C ALA A 136 8.23 -18.31 9.10
N THR A 137 8.25 -17.94 10.39
CA THR A 137 7.10 -17.31 11.07
C THR A 137 6.75 -15.96 10.40
N ILE A 138 7.74 -15.14 10.06
CA ILE A 138 7.49 -13.89 9.32
C ILE A 138 6.83 -14.18 7.98
N ALA A 139 7.30 -15.17 7.23
CA ALA A 139 6.72 -15.54 5.94
C ALA A 139 5.27 -16.04 6.08
N ASP A 140 4.96 -16.86 7.10
CA ASP A 140 3.58 -17.29 7.39
C ASP A 140 2.68 -16.10 7.72
N TYR A 141 3.14 -15.18 8.56
CA TYR A 141 2.37 -14.01 8.95
C TYR A 141 2.12 -13.05 7.76
N LEU A 142 3.13 -12.82 6.91
CA LEU A 142 2.96 -12.03 5.69
C LEU A 142 1.93 -12.66 4.74
N ASN A 143 1.94 -13.99 4.58
CA ASN A 143 0.95 -14.70 3.78
C ASN A 143 -0.48 -14.52 4.31
N ILE A 144 -0.67 -14.54 5.62
CA ILE A 144 -2.00 -14.30 6.23
C ILE A 144 -2.44 -12.84 6.04
N LEU A 145 -1.54 -11.88 6.23
CA LEU A 145 -1.84 -10.47 6.03
C LEU A 145 -2.22 -10.16 4.57
N ASP A 146 -1.55 -10.81 3.60
CA ASP A 146 -1.91 -10.71 2.17
C ASP A 146 -3.29 -11.32 1.89
N ARG A 147 -3.61 -12.49 2.43
CA ARG A 147 -4.92 -13.14 2.30
C ARG A 147 -6.06 -12.35 2.93
N LEU A 148 -5.78 -11.55 3.95
CA LEU A 148 -6.72 -10.64 4.61
C LEU A 148 -6.75 -9.25 3.96
N PHE A 149 -5.99 -9.04 2.89
CA PHE A 149 -5.88 -7.76 2.18
C PHE A 149 -5.40 -6.59 3.08
N ILE A 150 -4.61 -6.90 4.12
CA ILE A 150 -3.97 -5.89 4.97
C ILE A 150 -2.76 -5.30 4.27
N THR A 151 -1.97 -6.17 3.61
CA THR A 151 -0.84 -5.78 2.76
C THR A 151 -1.23 -5.81 1.29
N ASP A 152 -0.64 -4.92 0.51
CA ASP A 152 -0.85 -4.80 -0.94
C ASP A 152 0.46 -4.44 -1.64
N ASN A 153 1.44 -5.31 -1.48
CA ASN A 153 2.80 -5.10 -1.98
C ASN A 153 2.85 -4.94 -3.50
N GLN A 154 3.85 -4.17 -3.96
CA GLN A 154 4.18 -4.06 -5.38
C GLN A 154 5.24 -5.07 -5.78
N LYS A 155 4.99 -5.78 -6.88
CA LYS A 155 5.96 -6.69 -7.49
C LYS A 155 7.01 -5.94 -8.30
N PRO A 156 8.23 -6.49 -8.44
CA PRO A 156 9.25 -5.87 -9.28
C PRO A 156 8.90 -5.99 -10.76
N PHE A 157 9.16 -4.91 -11.51
CA PHE A 157 8.98 -4.85 -12.96
C PHE A 157 10.19 -5.37 -13.73
N SER A 158 9.95 -5.96 -14.87
CA SER A 158 10.96 -6.22 -15.90
C SER A 158 10.31 -6.27 -17.27
N THR A 159 10.92 -5.61 -18.25
CA THR A 159 10.47 -5.67 -19.65
C THR A 159 10.58 -7.06 -20.26
N LYS A 160 11.44 -7.93 -19.70
CA LYS A 160 11.59 -9.32 -20.14
C LYS A 160 10.62 -10.23 -19.40
N ILE A 161 9.65 -10.81 -20.08
CA ILE A 161 8.61 -11.68 -19.51
C ILE A 161 9.22 -12.83 -18.69
N ARG A 162 10.33 -13.42 -19.16
CA ARG A 162 11.05 -14.53 -18.47
C ARG A 162 12.17 -14.05 -17.55
N SER A 163 12.20 -12.78 -17.17
CA SER A 163 13.24 -12.25 -16.30
C SER A 163 13.16 -12.85 -14.90
N SER A 164 14.31 -13.29 -14.38
CA SER A 164 14.42 -13.70 -12.97
C SER A 164 14.26 -12.52 -12.00
N VAL A 165 14.33 -11.27 -12.47
CA VAL A 165 14.10 -10.05 -11.70
C VAL A 165 12.69 -10.04 -11.15
N ARG A 166 11.67 -10.37 -11.95
CA ARG A 166 10.26 -10.48 -11.52
C ARG A 166 10.03 -11.51 -10.38
N ILE A 167 11.01 -12.36 -10.10
CA ILE A 167 10.89 -13.45 -9.12
C ILE A 167 11.86 -13.29 -7.94
N LYS A 168 13.04 -12.72 -8.17
CA LYS A 168 14.15 -12.71 -7.21
C LYS A 168 14.29 -11.42 -6.43
N GLN A 169 13.80 -10.30 -6.95
CA GLN A 169 13.81 -9.04 -6.22
C GLN A 169 12.69 -9.00 -5.16
N SER A 170 12.95 -8.29 -4.07
CA SER A 170 11.96 -8.06 -3.03
C SER A 170 10.80 -7.23 -3.58
N GLU A 171 9.60 -7.52 -3.11
CA GLU A 171 8.45 -6.66 -3.31
C GLU A 171 8.62 -5.35 -2.54
N LYS A 172 8.14 -4.24 -3.09
CA LYS A 172 7.99 -2.99 -2.35
C LYS A 172 6.81 -3.14 -1.39
N ARG A 173 7.04 -2.84 -0.12
CA ARG A 173 6.07 -3.10 0.96
C ARG A 173 5.04 -1.99 1.04
N HIS A 174 3.77 -2.38 0.97
CA HIS A 174 2.65 -1.47 1.13
C HIS A 174 1.55 -2.10 1.98
N PHE A 175 0.93 -1.31 2.81
CA PHE A 175 -0.41 -1.62 3.31
C PHE A 175 -1.45 -1.35 2.21
N CYS A 176 -2.64 -1.90 2.38
CA CYS A 176 -3.76 -1.60 1.47
C CYS A 176 -4.22 -0.14 1.57
N ASP A 177 -3.85 0.55 2.66
CA ASP A 177 -4.14 1.96 2.92
C ASP A 177 -3.10 2.55 3.88
N PRO A 178 -2.52 3.74 3.61
CA PRO A 178 -1.48 4.35 4.45
C PRO A 178 -1.95 4.66 5.87
N SER A 179 -3.25 4.83 6.11
CA SER A 179 -3.79 5.05 7.45
C SER A 179 -3.55 3.88 8.41
N LEU A 180 -3.34 2.66 7.88
CA LEU A 180 -2.96 1.50 8.70
C LEU A 180 -1.55 1.68 9.27
N ALA A 181 -0.60 2.19 8.48
CA ALA A 181 0.74 2.52 8.97
C ALA A 181 0.67 3.65 10.02
N CYS A 182 -0.13 4.69 9.78
CA CYS A 182 -0.38 5.76 10.76
C CYS A 182 -0.92 5.19 12.08
N ALA A 183 -1.90 4.30 12.02
CA ALA A 183 -2.51 3.67 13.19
C ALA A 183 -1.50 2.85 14.01
N LEU A 184 -0.67 2.03 13.32
CA LEU A 184 0.34 1.16 13.93
C LEU A 184 1.48 1.95 14.61
N LEU A 185 1.84 3.09 14.07
CA LEU A 185 2.88 3.97 14.60
C LEU A 185 2.34 5.09 15.51
N ASN A 186 1.01 5.13 15.72
CA ASN A 186 0.32 6.19 16.47
C ASN A 186 0.61 7.60 15.94
N ILE A 187 0.73 7.74 14.62
CA ILE A 187 1.00 9.00 13.94
C ILE A 187 -0.22 9.92 14.04
N THR A 188 0.03 11.17 14.37
CA THR A 188 -0.94 12.27 14.31
C THR A 188 -0.59 13.24 13.19
N PRO A 189 -1.55 14.05 12.67
CA PRO A 189 -1.24 15.04 11.63
C PRO A 189 -0.08 15.99 11.99
N ASN A 190 -0.01 16.41 13.25
CA ASN A 190 1.07 17.30 13.69
C ASN A 190 2.45 16.62 13.72
N MET A 191 2.51 15.31 13.94
CA MET A 191 3.78 14.57 13.87
C MET A 191 4.30 14.55 12.43
N LEU A 192 3.44 14.32 11.43
CA LEU A 192 3.85 14.31 10.01
C LEU A 192 4.30 15.69 9.52
N LEU A 193 3.75 16.78 10.02
CA LEU A 193 4.23 18.12 9.69
C LEU A 193 5.69 18.37 10.14
N ASN A 194 6.16 17.63 11.16
CA ASN A 194 7.49 17.76 11.72
C ASN A 194 8.46 16.64 11.26
N ASP A 195 7.95 15.65 10.50
CA ASP A 195 8.72 14.51 9.97
C ASP A 195 8.38 14.33 8.50
N LEU A 196 9.02 15.15 7.65
CA LEU A 196 8.76 15.15 6.21
C LEU A 196 9.26 13.88 5.52
N GLU A 197 10.28 13.21 6.07
CA GLU A 197 10.77 11.94 5.55
C GLU A 197 9.69 10.85 5.68
N THR A 198 9.11 10.68 6.87
CA THR A 198 7.98 9.76 7.06
C THR A 198 6.77 10.16 6.23
N LEU A 199 6.50 11.47 6.09
CA LEU A 199 5.41 11.96 5.25
C LEU A 199 5.62 11.59 3.78
N GLU A 200 6.83 11.65 3.25
CA GLU A 200 7.13 11.30 1.85
C GLU A 200 6.79 9.84 1.55
N PHE A 201 7.20 8.90 2.40
CA PHE A 201 6.85 7.48 2.25
C PHE A 201 5.33 7.23 2.34
N LEU A 202 4.64 7.90 3.25
CA LEU A 202 3.18 7.77 3.38
C LEU A 202 2.42 8.45 2.24
N PHE A 203 2.95 9.52 1.69
CA PHE A 203 2.41 10.16 0.49
C PHE A 203 2.57 9.26 -0.74
N GLU A 204 3.74 8.63 -0.89
CA GLU A 204 3.94 7.62 -1.92
C GLU A 204 2.91 6.49 -1.78
N SER A 205 2.72 5.96 -0.56
CA SER A 205 1.71 4.92 -0.29
C SER A 205 0.29 5.36 -0.64
N LEU A 206 -0.08 6.62 -0.35
CA LEU A 206 -1.37 7.20 -0.74
C LEU A 206 -1.55 7.22 -2.27
N CYS A 207 -0.53 7.68 -2.99
CA CYS A 207 -0.55 7.73 -4.45
C CYS A 207 -0.62 6.33 -5.06
N GLU A 208 0.17 5.38 -4.51
CA GLU A 208 0.18 3.99 -4.93
C GLU A 208 -1.17 3.30 -4.76
N ARG A 209 -1.85 3.53 -3.62
CA ARG A 209 -3.21 3.04 -3.40
C ARG A 209 -4.14 3.49 -4.51
N ASP A 210 -4.15 4.78 -4.82
CA ASP A 210 -5.02 5.36 -5.82
C ASP A 210 -4.67 4.87 -7.24
N LEU A 211 -3.38 4.83 -7.57
CA LEU A 211 -2.91 4.31 -8.86
C LEU A 211 -3.31 2.85 -9.07
N LYS A 212 -3.28 2.01 -8.03
CA LYS A 212 -3.75 0.61 -8.10
C LYS A 212 -5.24 0.54 -8.42
N ILE A 213 -6.06 1.36 -7.76
CA ILE A 213 -7.51 1.42 -8.01
C ILE A 213 -7.77 1.84 -9.46
N TYR A 214 -7.09 2.89 -9.93
CA TYR A 214 -7.26 3.38 -11.30
C TYR A 214 -6.73 2.40 -12.34
N ALA A 215 -5.61 1.74 -12.10
CA ALA A 215 -5.05 0.72 -12.98
C ALA A 215 -6.00 -0.49 -13.12
N GLU A 216 -6.57 -0.98 -12.01
CA GLU A 216 -7.54 -2.07 -12.04
C GLU A 216 -8.79 -1.71 -12.85
N SER A 217 -9.24 -0.44 -12.85
CA SER A 217 -10.40 0.00 -13.64
C SER A 217 -10.19 -0.08 -15.15
N ILE A 218 -8.93 -0.13 -15.61
CA ILE A 218 -8.53 -0.23 -17.01
C ILE A 218 -7.81 -1.55 -17.33
N ASP A 219 -7.91 -2.53 -16.42
CA ASP A 219 -7.27 -3.84 -16.53
C ASP A 219 -5.75 -3.76 -16.73
N ALA A 220 -5.10 -2.81 -16.05
CA ALA A 220 -3.67 -2.61 -16.01
C ALA A 220 -3.06 -3.14 -14.70
N HIS A 221 -1.76 -3.38 -14.71
CA HIS A 221 -1.02 -3.90 -13.57
C HIS A 221 0.02 -2.90 -13.09
N ILE A 222 0.24 -2.86 -11.78
CA ILE A 222 1.22 -1.98 -11.14
C ILE A 222 2.40 -2.77 -10.62
N TYR A 223 3.59 -2.20 -10.83
CA TYR A 223 4.87 -2.72 -10.39
C TYR A 223 5.76 -1.58 -9.90
N HIS A 224 6.80 -1.88 -9.13
CA HIS A 224 7.94 -1.00 -8.90
C HIS A 224 9.13 -1.40 -9.77
N TYR A 225 10.07 -0.48 -10.00
CA TYR A 225 11.32 -0.81 -10.65
C TYR A 225 12.49 -0.41 -9.76
N GLN A 226 13.44 -1.33 -9.59
CA GLN A 226 14.73 -1.05 -8.96
C GLN A 226 15.81 -1.86 -9.69
N ASP A 227 16.94 -1.23 -9.97
CA ASP A 227 18.07 -1.93 -10.61
C ASP A 227 19.20 -2.21 -9.59
N TYR A 228 20.24 -2.90 -10.06
CA TYR A 228 21.42 -3.24 -9.25
C TYR A 228 22.31 -2.02 -8.90
N LYS A 229 22.02 -0.83 -9.45
CA LYS A 229 22.67 0.45 -9.14
C LYS A 229 21.81 1.32 -8.23
N GLU A 230 20.81 0.73 -7.60
CA GLU A 230 19.87 1.41 -6.71
C GLU A 230 19.06 2.54 -7.37
N ARG A 231 18.97 2.54 -8.72
CA ARG A 231 18.06 3.44 -9.42
C ARG A 231 16.67 2.84 -9.37
N GLU A 232 15.73 3.62 -8.92
CA GLU A 232 14.33 3.17 -8.79
C GLU A 232 13.36 4.08 -9.54
N ILE A 233 12.19 3.54 -9.78
CA ILE A 233 11.00 4.22 -10.27
C ILE A 233 9.88 3.74 -9.36
N ASP A 234 9.17 4.67 -8.75
CA ASP A 234 8.15 4.37 -7.75
C ASP A 234 7.08 3.45 -8.32
N THR A 235 6.56 3.77 -9.50
CA THR A 235 5.50 2.98 -10.12
C THR A 235 5.71 2.78 -11.61
N ILE A 236 5.55 1.54 -12.05
CA ILE A 236 5.36 1.18 -13.47
C ILE A 236 3.93 0.68 -13.64
N ILE A 237 3.20 1.26 -14.58
CA ILE A 237 1.86 0.81 -14.97
C ILE A 237 1.98 0.07 -16.29
N GLU A 238 1.70 -1.22 -16.30
CA GLU A 238 1.77 -2.09 -17.49
C GLU A 238 0.34 -2.42 -17.98
N LEU A 239 0.06 -2.09 -19.22
CA LEU A 239 -1.21 -2.42 -19.87
C LEU A 239 -1.19 -3.84 -20.43
N ASN A 240 -2.36 -4.45 -20.63
CA ASN A 240 -2.50 -5.80 -21.19
C ASN A 240 -1.94 -5.96 -22.62
N ASP A 241 -1.77 -4.85 -23.36
CA ASP A 241 -1.15 -4.86 -24.70
C ASP A 241 0.38 -4.76 -24.64
N GLY A 242 0.99 -4.75 -23.45
CA GLY A 242 2.43 -4.70 -23.22
C GLY A 242 3.02 -3.28 -23.22
N ARG A 243 2.23 -2.24 -23.47
CA ARG A 243 2.67 -0.85 -23.24
C ARG A 243 2.79 -0.61 -21.72
N TRP A 244 3.72 0.25 -21.36
CA TRP A 244 3.89 0.63 -19.96
C TRP A 244 4.29 2.11 -19.85
N CYS A 245 4.00 2.71 -18.72
CA CYS A 245 4.48 4.04 -18.35
C CYS A 245 5.11 4.02 -16.96
N ALA A 246 6.02 4.97 -16.74
CA ALA A 246 6.70 5.18 -15.46
C ALA A 246 6.09 6.39 -14.77
N VAL A 247 5.89 6.27 -13.48
CA VAL A 247 5.39 7.35 -12.62
C VAL A 247 6.39 7.55 -11.48
N GLU A 248 6.79 8.78 -11.27
CA GLU A 248 7.61 9.24 -10.17
C GLU A 248 6.73 10.07 -9.24
N ILE A 249 6.74 9.77 -7.95
CA ILE A 249 5.88 10.39 -6.95
C ILE A 249 6.71 11.36 -6.11
N LYS A 250 6.38 12.66 -6.11
CA LYS A 250 7.11 13.69 -5.38
C LYS A 250 6.16 14.55 -4.56
N LEU A 251 6.50 14.75 -3.29
CA LEU A 251 5.74 15.62 -2.40
C LEU A 251 5.91 17.11 -2.71
N GLY A 252 6.98 17.51 -3.40
CA GLY A 252 7.29 18.90 -3.75
C GLY A 252 7.93 19.05 -5.12
N ALA A 253 7.79 20.23 -5.73
CA ALA A 253 8.30 20.52 -7.08
C ALA A 253 9.82 20.70 -7.20
N ASN A 254 10.54 20.76 -6.08
CA ASN A 254 11.97 21.14 -6.01
C ASN A 254 12.86 20.05 -5.40
N GLN A 255 12.51 18.80 -5.56
CA GLN A 255 13.40 17.68 -5.19
C GLN A 255 14.05 17.05 -6.41
#